data_ebe51afbd9218d07cae4f4078cba986c
#
_entry.id   ebe51afbd9218d07cae4f4078cba986c
#
_cell.length_a   1.000
_cell.length_b   1.000
_cell.length_c   1.000
_cell.angle_alpha   90.00
_cell.angle_beta   90.00
_cell.angle_gamma   90.00
#
_symmetry.space_group_name_H-M   'P 1'
#
loop_
_entity.id
_entity.type
_entity.pdbx_description
1 polymer ?
#
loop_
_entity_poly.entity_id
_entity_poly.type
_entity_poly.pdbx_seq_one_letter_code
_entity_poly.pdbx_strand_id
1 'polypeptide(L)'
;MMAVFVPLVIWAIPLHASVTLIWVTIQIFRNAQGHSGIEFHPKGWVDGPFDRFTTVTHHDMHHQKFNGNYGLYFTWWDRLMGTELPGYKQAFRDAVEGKQVVRGGKKRAEINQINTLATSLGTIKS
;
A
#
# COMPACT_ATOMS: atom_id res chain seq x y z
N MET A 1 0.60 18.24 7.36
CA MET A 1 -0.77 18.82 7.36
C MET A 1 -1.68 18.23 8.42
N MET A 2 -1.72 16.91 8.66
CA MET A 2 -2.57 16.30 9.71
C MET A 2 -2.24 16.79 11.13
N ALA A 3 -0.98 17.07 11.43
CA ALA A 3 -0.55 17.50 12.77
C ALA A 3 -1.16 18.83 13.25
N VAL A 4 -1.61 19.69 12.33
CA VAL A 4 -2.26 20.97 12.64
C VAL A 4 -3.79 20.84 12.57
N PHE A 5 -4.28 20.08 11.61
CA PHE A 5 -5.72 19.90 11.39
C PHE A 5 -6.43 19.23 12.58
N VAL A 6 -5.84 18.19 13.13
CA VAL A 6 -6.42 17.43 14.25
C VAL A 6 -6.60 18.28 15.51
N PRO A 7 -5.57 18.99 16.01
CA PRO A 7 -5.75 19.90 17.15
C PRO A 7 -6.79 20.99 16.91
N LEU A 8 -6.86 21.55 15.69
CA LEU A 8 -7.87 22.56 15.34
C LEU A 8 -9.29 22.01 15.39
N VAL A 9 -9.50 20.80 14.88
CA VAL A 9 -10.82 20.14 14.93
C VAL A 9 -11.22 19.85 16.38
N ILE A 10 -10.32 19.34 17.21
CA ILE A 10 -10.58 19.06 18.63
C ILE A 10 -10.87 20.36 19.39
N TRP A 11 -10.20 21.45 19.05
CA TRP A 11 -10.43 22.76 19.66
C TRP A 11 -11.77 23.38 19.23
N ALA A 12 -12.13 23.26 17.95
CA ALA A 12 -13.35 23.86 17.40
C ALA A 12 -14.62 23.08 17.73
N ILE A 13 -14.53 21.76 17.93
CA ILE A 13 -15.66 20.88 18.22
C ILE A 13 -15.48 20.31 19.64
N PRO A 14 -16.37 20.60 20.60
CA PRO A 14 -16.29 20.06 21.95
C PRO A 14 -16.57 18.55 21.94
N LEU A 15 -15.58 17.74 21.59
CA LEU A 15 -15.67 16.30 21.58
C LEU A 15 -15.39 15.76 22.98
N HIS A 16 -16.17 14.76 23.40
CA HIS A 16 -15.88 14.04 24.64
C HIS A 16 -14.53 13.34 24.54
N ALA A 17 -13.73 13.37 25.61
CA ALA A 17 -12.37 12.82 25.63
C ALA A 17 -12.30 11.36 25.16
N SER A 18 -13.29 10.54 25.50
CA SER A 18 -13.36 9.15 25.04
C SER A 18 -13.49 9.01 23.51
N VAL A 19 -14.25 9.89 22.86
CA VAL A 19 -14.39 9.89 21.39
C VAL A 19 -13.06 10.22 20.73
N THR A 20 -12.37 11.22 21.27
CA THR A 20 -11.03 11.60 20.79
C THR A 20 -10.04 10.46 20.97
N LEU A 21 -10.04 9.79 22.13
CA LEU A 21 -9.17 8.68 22.41
C LEU A 21 -9.40 7.48 21.46
N ILE A 22 -10.67 7.10 21.25
CA ILE A 22 -11.05 6.03 20.33
C ILE A 22 -10.59 6.38 18.91
N TRP A 23 -10.85 7.61 18.46
CA TRP A 23 -10.46 8.06 17.14
C TRP A 23 -8.94 8.03 16.93
N VAL A 24 -8.15 8.55 17.88
CA VAL A 24 -6.68 8.52 17.84
C VAL A 24 -6.17 7.08 17.82
N THR A 25 -6.75 6.19 18.62
CA THR A 25 -6.38 4.77 18.65
C THR A 25 -6.60 4.10 17.29
N ILE A 26 -7.76 4.35 16.65
CA ILE A 26 -8.05 3.86 15.30
C ILE A 26 -7.03 4.40 14.30
N GLN A 27 -6.66 5.68 14.39
CA GLN A 27 -5.69 6.31 13.50
C GLN A 27 -4.30 5.67 13.64
N ILE A 28 -3.85 5.45 14.86
CA ILE A 28 -2.56 4.78 15.13
C ILE A 28 -2.57 3.36 14.57
N PHE A 29 -3.64 2.61 14.80
CA PHE A 29 -3.77 1.24 14.29
C PHE A 29 -3.75 1.20 12.76
N ARG A 30 -4.53 2.07 12.11
CA ARG A 30 -4.55 2.19 10.64
C ARG A 30 -3.19 2.58 10.07
N ASN A 31 -2.49 3.50 10.71
CA ASN A 31 -1.16 3.91 10.31
C ASN A 31 -0.16 2.74 10.43
N ALA A 32 -0.16 2.05 11.56
CA ALA A 32 0.68 0.87 11.78
C ALA A 32 0.41 -0.24 10.75
N GLN A 33 -0.87 -0.51 10.46
CA GLN A 33 -1.29 -1.46 9.43
C GLN A 33 -0.76 -1.06 8.04
N GLY A 34 -0.93 0.20 7.64
CA GLY A 34 -0.47 0.71 6.35
C GLY A 34 1.04 0.53 6.14
N HIS A 35 1.82 0.63 7.21
CA HIS A 35 3.27 0.48 7.19
C HIS A 35 3.79 -0.93 7.51
N SER A 36 2.91 -1.90 7.74
CA SER A 36 3.30 -3.27 8.10
C SER A 36 4.04 -4.01 6.97
N GLY A 37 3.81 -3.62 5.71
CA GLY A 37 4.35 -4.30 4.54
C GLY A 37 3.73 -5.68 4.29
N ILE A 38 2.69 -6.05 5.03
CA ILE A 38 1.95 -7.32 4.89
C ILE A 38 0.54 -7.01 4.44
N GLU A 39 0.09 -7.64 3.34
CA GLU A 39 -1.27 -7.48 2.86
C GLU A 39 -2.23 -8.40 3.64
N PHE A 40 -3.19 -7.80 4.34
CA PHE A 40 -4.16 -8.53 5.17
C PHE A 40 -5.51 -8.78 4.48
N HIS A 41 -5.74 -8.12 3.36
CA HIS A 41 -7.03 -8.22 2.67
C HIS A 41 -7.14 -9.51 1.86
N PRO A 42 -8.34 -10.11 1.78
CA PRO A 42 -8.54 -11.36 1.05
C PRO A 42 -8.39 -11.18 -0.47
N LYS A 43 -8.11 -12.30 -1.14
CA LYS A 43 -8.15 -12.36 -2.61
C LYS A 43 -9.48 -11.83 -3.13
N GLY A 44 -9.45 -11.02 -4.18
CA GLY A 44 -10.65 -10.41 -4.75
C GLY A 44 -11.11 -9.10 -4.10
N TRP A 45 -10.43 -8.60 -3.06
CA TRP A 45 -10.74 -7.30 -2.45
C TRP A 45 -10.77 -6.16 -3.48
N VAL A 46 -9.80 -6.14 -4.38
CA VAL A 46 -9.66 -5.11 -5.44
C VAL A 46 -10.56 -5.34 -6.67
N ASP A 47 -11.31 -6.42 -6.70
CA ASP A 47 -12.22 -6.78 -7.80
C ASP A 47 -13.69 -6.65 -7.38
N GLY A 48 -13.96 -6.32 -6.11
CA GLY A 48 -15.28 -6.21 -5.51
C GLY A 48 -15.65 -4.79 -5.05
N PRO A 49 -16.77 -4.64 -4.34
CA PRO A 49 -17.22 -3.34 -3.81
C PRO A 49 -16.25 -2.73 -2.80
N PHE A 50 -15.39 -3.54 -2.22
CA PHE A 50 -14.36 -3.12 -1.25
C PHE A 50 -13.14 -2.47 -1.88
N ASP A 51 -13.02 -2.49 -3.22
CA ASP A 51 -11.97 -1.83 -4.00
C ASP A 51 -11.90 -0.30 -3.77
N ARG A 52 -12.89 0.25 -3.09
CA ARG A 52 -12.94 1.67 -2.68
C ARG A 52 -12.05 2.02 -1.49
N PHE A 53 -11.64 1.01 -0.72
CA PHE A 53 -10.80 1.20 0.47
C PHE A 53 -9.33 0.96 0.14
N THR A 54 -8.46 1.78 0.73
CA THR A 54 -7.03 1.61 0.57
C THR A 54 -6.56 0.33 1.23
N THR A 55 -5.64 -0.35 0.56
CA THR A 55 -4.95 -1.54 1.04
C THR A 55 -3.53 -1.19 1.47
N VAL A 56 -2.85 -2.11 2.14
CA VAL A 56 -1.43 -1.95 2.49
C VAL A 56 -0.59 -1.78 1.22
N THR A 57 -0.87 -2.58 0.19
CA THR A 57 -0.18 -2.49 -1.12
C THR A 57 -0.35 -1.13 -1.79
N HIS A 58 -1.55 -0.53 -1.72
CA HIS A 58 -1.82 0.80 -2.27
C HIS A 58 -0.93 1.86 -1.62
N HIS A 59 -0.85 1.83 -0.29
CA HIS A 59 -0.06 2.76 0.50
C HIS A 59 1.46 2.52 0.34
N ASP A 60 1.89 1.27 0.28
CA ASP A 60 3.30 0.92 0.06
C ASP A 60 3.78 1.38 -1.33
N MET A 61 2.96 1.25 -2.37
CA MET A 61 3.26 1.80 -3.69
C MET A 61 3.39 3.33 -3.69
N HIS A 62 2.60 4.04 -2.87
CA HIS A 62 2.78 5.47 -2.66
C HIS A 62 4.18 5.77 -2.12
N HIS A 63 4.60 5.08 -1.06
CA HIS A 63 5.95 5.24 -0.48
C HIS A 63 7.09 4.86 -1.43
N GLN A 64 6.84 3.97 -2.38
CA GLN A 64 7.86 3.60 -3.36
C GLN A 64 8.03 4.62 -4.47
N LYS A 65 6.95 5.29 -4.90
CA LYS A 65 6.95 6.12 -6.10
C LYS A 65 6.71 7.61 -5.84
N PHE A 66 6.03 7.96 -4.75
CA PHE A 66 5.67 9.31 -4.31
C PHE A 66 4.86 10.17 -5.31
N ASN A 67 4.47 9.65 -6.45
CA ASN A 67 3.79 10.37 -7.53
C ASN A 67 2.37 9.89 -7.81
N GLY A 68 1.76 9.17 -6.88
CA GLY A 68 0.38 8.67 -6.98
C GLY A 68 -0.06 7.95 -5.71
N ASN A 69 -1.27 7.39 -5.72
CA ASN A 69 -1.87 6.68 -4.60
C ASN A 69 -1.89 7.50 -3.30
N TYR A 70 -2.36 8.74 -3.39
CA TYR A 70 -2.38 9.68 -2.25
C TYR A 70 -3.49 9.38 -1.22
N GLY A 71 -4.50 8.60 -1.61
CA GLY A 71 -5.63 8.27 -0.76
C GLY A 71 -5.22 7.46 0.47
N LEU A 72 -5.48 8.00 1.68
CA LEU A 72 -5.13 7.33 2.92
C LEU A 72 -6.21 6.31 3.35
N TYR A 73 -7.47 6.57 3.02
CA TYR A 73 -8.63 5.73 3.39
C TYR A 73 -9.35 5.16 2.19
N PHE A 74 -9.43 5.92 1.10
CA PHE A 74 -10.25 5.62 -0.06
C PHE A 74 -9.46 5.75 -1.36
N THR A 75 -9.48 4.72 -2.19
CA THR A 75 -8.84 4.69 -3.52
C THR A 75 -9.63 5.48 -4.56
N TRP A 76 -10.94 5.70 -4.35
CA TRP A 76 -11.78 6.39 -5.32
C TRP A 76 -11.35 7.85 -5.57
N TRP A 77 -10.70 8.50 -4.60
CA TRP A 77 -10.10 9.82 -4.79
C TRP A 77 -8.98 9.79 -5.81
N ASP A 78 -8.09 8.79 -5.72
CA ASP A 78 -6.99 8.65 -6.68
C ASP A 78 -7.51 8.36 -8.08
N ARG A 79 -8.59 7.59 -8.21
CA ARG A 79 -9.25 7.33 -9.50
C ARG A 79 -9.89 8.58 -10.08
N LEU A 80 -10.59 9.34 -9.27
CA LEU A 80 -11.23 10.60 -9.69
C LEU A 80 -10.19 11.62 -10.16
N MET A 81 -9.06 11.69 -9.47
CA MET A 81 -7.97 12.63 -9.79
C MET A 81 -6.95 12.08 -10.79
N GLY A 82 -7.09 10.82 -11.24
CA GLY A 82 -6.15 10.18 -12.16
C GLY A 82 -4.78 9.92 -11.54
N THR A 83 -4.69 9.82 -10.20
CA THR A 83 -3.45 9.60 -9.46
C THR A 83 -3.26 8.15 -8.99
N GLU A 84 -4.18 7.24 -9.34
CA GLU A 84 -3.98 5.81 -9.06
C GLU A 84 -2.81 5.27 -9.88
N LEU A 85 -1.84 4.68 -9.21
CA LEU A 85 -0.63 4.17 -9.86
C LEU A 85 -0.95 2.94 -10.72
N PRO A 86 -0.46 2.90 -11.98
CA PRO A 86 -0.67 1.76 -12.85
C PRO A 86 -0.03 0.51 -12.26
N GLY A 87 -0.74 -0.62 -12.39
CA GLY A 87 -0.29 -1.92 -11.88
C GLY A 87 -0.65 -2.18 -10.41
N TYR A 88 -1.36 -1.27 -9.73
CA TYR A 88 -1.77 -1.47 -8.33
C TYR A 88 -2.51 -2.78 -8.11
N LYS A 89 -3.55 -3.08 -8.90
CA LYS A 89 -4.33 -4.32 -8.75
C LYS A 89 -3.51 -5.59 -8.93
N GLN A 90 -2.54 -5.57 -9.84
CA GLN A 90 -1.63 -6.69 -10.03
C GLN A 90 -0.67 -6.84 -8.84
N ALA A 91 -0.09 -5.75 -8.37
CA ALA A 91 0.77 -5.75 -7.20
C ALA A 91 0.05 -6.28 -5.94
N PHE A 92 -1.23 -5.92 -5.78
CA PHE A 92 -2.07 -6.45 -4.70
C PHE A 92 -2.25 -7.97 -4.81
N ARG A 93 -2.61 -8.49 -6.01
CA ARG A 93 -2.77 -9.94 -6.22
C ARG A 93 -1.47 -10.69 -5.93
N ASP A 94 -0.35 -10.16 -6.40
CA ASP A 94 0.99 -10.73 -6.15
C ASP A 94 1.33 -10.73 -4.63
N ALA A 95 0.97 -9.69 -3.91
CA ALA A 95 1.17 -9.59 -2.47
C ALA A 95 0.33 -10.61 -1.70
N VAL A 96 -0.95 -10.75 -2.05
CA VAL A 96 -1.87 -11.71 -1.41
C VAL A 96 -1.51 -13.17 -1.74
N GLU A 97 -0.92 -13.42 -2.90
CA GLU A 97 -0.44 -14.77 -3.29
C GLU A 97 0.91 -15.13 -2.67
N GLY A 98 1.49 -14.25 -1.84
CA GLY A 98 2.81 -14.47 -1.25
C GLY A 98 3.96 -14.39 -2.25
N LYS A 99 3.68 -13.97 -3.48
CA LYS A 99 4.71 -13.56 -4.41
C LYS A 99 5.25 -12.24 -3.88
N GLN A 100 6.46 -12.27 -3.29
CA GLN A 100 7.06 -11.08 -2.71
C GLN A 100 6.95 -9.92 -3.71
N VAL A 101 6.18 -8.90 -3.33
CA VAL A 101 6.28 -7.59 -3.98
C VAL A 101 7.68 -7.09 -3.67
N VAL A 102 8.57 -7.30 -4.61
CA VAL A 102 9.98 -6.94 -4.45
C VAL A 102 10.04 -5.45 -4.21
N ARG A 103 10.34 -5.07 -2.99
CA ARG A 103 10.66 -3.69 -2.62
C ARG A 103 11.77 -3.20 -3.54
N GLY A 104 11.39 -2.39 -4.52
CA GLY A 104 12.29 -1.75 -5.48
C GLY A 104 12.66 -2.64 -6.68
N GLY A 105 12.39 -2.13 -7.89
CA GLY A 105 12.72 -2.79 -9.17
C GLY A 105 14.18 -3.20 -9.38
N LYS A 106 15.12 -2.74 -8.53
CA LYS A 106 16.51 -3.19 -8.49
C LYS A 106 16.65 -4.68 -8.16
N LYS A 107 15.93 -5.18 -7.15
CA LYS A 107 16.08 -6.60 -6.73
C LYS A 107 15.53 -7.58 -7.77
N ARG A 108 14.48 -7.20 -8.50
CA ARG A 108 13.91 -8.05 -9.55
C ARG A 108 14.84 -8.13 -10.77
N ALA A 109 15.51 -7.03 -11.10
CA ALA A 109 16.52 -7.00 -12.15
C ALA A 109 17.74 -7.89 -11.77
N GLU A 110 18.19 -7.81 -10.52
CA GLU A 110 19.28 -8.65 -10.00
C GLU A 110 18.92 -10.14 -10.01
N ILE A 111 17.73 -10.51 -9.52
CA ILE A 111 17.29 -11.92 -9.51
C ILE A 111 17.13 -12.44 -10.94
N ASN A 112 16.58 -11.64 -11.86
CA ASN A 112 16.48 -12.03 -13.26
C ASN A 112 17.85 -12.19 -13.91
N GLN A 113 18.82 -11.32 -13.62
CA GLN A 113 20.21 -11.48 -14.09
C GLN A 113 20.86 -12.73 -13.54
N ILE A 114 20.69 -13.02 -12.25
CA ILE A 114 21.23 -14.24 -11.62
C ILE A 114 20.60 -15.48 -12.25
N ASN A 115 19.31 -15.51 -12.47
CA ASN A 115 18.62 -16.63 -13.11
C ASN A 115 19.06 -16.83 -14.57
N THR A 116 19.24 -15.73 -15.32
CA THR A 116 19.74 -15.80 -16.70
C THR A 116 21.17 -16.34 -16.75
N LEU A 117 22.03 -15.90 -15.85
CA LEU A 117 23.41 -16.39 -15.73
C LEU A 117 23.46 -17.88 -15.32
N ALA A 118 22.61 -18.27 -14.37
CA ALA A 118 22.52 -19.68 -13.94
C ALA A 118 22.04 -20.58 -15.08
N THR A 119 21.10 -20.13 -15.90
CA THR A 119 20.62 -20.87 -17.08
C THR A 119 21.71 -20.99 -18.14
N SER A 120 22.45 -19.91 -18.41
CA SER A 120 23.56 -19.94 -19.39
C SER A 120 24.73 -20.84 -18.97
N LEU A 121 25.04 -20.89 -17.68
CA LEU A 121 26.08 -21.78 -17.13
C LEU A 121 25.65 -23.25 -17.08
N GLY A 122 24.35 -23.52 -16.90
CA GLY A 122 23.78 -24.87 -16.97
C GLY A 122 23.80 -25.48 -18.37
N THR A 123 23.72 -24.67 -19.41
CA THR A 123 23.73 -25.11 -20.81
C THR A 123 25.14 -25.43 -21.35
N ILE A 124 26.19 -25.02 -20.63
CA ILE A 124 27.60 -25.31 -21.03
C ILE A 124 28.08 -26.67 -20.50
N LYS A 125 27.29 -27.36 -19.67
CA LYS A 125 27.68 -28.66 -19.05
C LYS A 125 27.00 -29.89 -19.64
N SER A 126 26.38 -29.82 -20.80
CA SER A 126 25.81 -30.99 -21.49
C SER A 126 26.54 -31.25 -22.82
#